data_8ae0b280c9b292783cc13af542ca8d36
#
_entry.id   8ae0b280c9b292783cc13af542ca8d36
#
_cell.length_a   1.000
_cell.length_b   1.000
_cell.length_c   1.000
_cell.angle_alpha   90.00
_cell.angle_beta   90.00
_cell.angle_gamma   90.00
#
_symmetry.space_group_name_H-M   'P 1'
#
loop_
_entity.id
_entity.type
_entity.pdbx_description
1 polymer ?
#
loop_
_entity_poly.entity_id
_entity_poly.type
_entity_poly.pdbx_seq_one_letter_code
_entity_poly.pdbx_strand_id
1 'polypeptide(L)'
;WMLGCCMLLQAQNEVLFEFSDGIPDGVLKTKIEQQVMGLLTAINTAESSNSDINYSGIDIDNLASQSIGMTWNNVHFRTMDNDIVEHCVRLERNNGSLRGFQVRNIGVEMKPLDAAFDTQKSKYQEICIDFSSAGRIAMETRQYQQLLKEGVRLNDVERRLQIIHWCEQFRKAYNDKNLKFMEDIFSDDALIITGKVVMQRQKSEVGMADAAKVEYVQKNKQQYLASLR
;
A
#
# COMPACT_ATOMS: atom_id res chain seq x y z
N TRP A 1 15.95 -33.32 -20.34
CA TRP A 1 16.05 -33.14 -18.85
C TRP A 1 16.12 -31.67 -18.43
N MET A 2 16.61 -30.74 -19.26
CA MET A 2 16.63 -29.29 -18.95
C MET A 2 15.27 -28.60 -19.04
N LEU A 3 14.37 -29.04 -19.92
CA LEU A 3 13.02 -28.44 -20.05
C LEU A 3 12.11 -28.71 -18.85
N GLY A 4 12.26 -29.85 -18.16
CA GLY A 4 11.47 -30.16 -16.97
C GLY A 4 11.84 -29.34 -15.73
N CYS A 5 13.09 -28.89 -15.62
CA CYS A 5 13.55 -28.10 -14.47
C CYS A 5 13.04 -26.65 -14.53
N CYS A 6 12.94 -26.07 -15.74
CA CYS A 6 12.37 -24.72 -15.92
C CYS A 6 10.87 -24.66 -15.61
N MET A 7 10.11 -25.69 -15.97
CA MET A 7 8.67 -25.73 -15.67
C MET A 7 8.39 -25.90 -14.16
N LEU A 8 9.20 -26.66 -13.46
CA LEU A 8 9.08 -26.83 -12.00
C LEU A 8 9.40 -25.54 -11.24
N LEU A 9 10.40 -24.78 -11.68
CA LEU A 9 10.76 -23.49 -11.10
C LEU A 9 9.67 -22.41 -11.35
N GLN A 10 9.00 -22.43 -12.49
CA GLN A 10 7.89 -21.52 -12.77
C GLN A 10 6.68 -21.81 -11.88
N ALA A 11 6.34 -23.07 -11.64
CA ALA A 11 5.25 -23.46 -10.77
C ALA A 11 5.49 -23.10 -9.27
N GLN A 12 6.75 -23.03 -8.83
CA GLN A 12 7.09 -22.63 -7.46
C GLN A 12 6.97 -21.12 -7.20
N ASN A 13 6.97 -20.30 -8.25
CA ASN A 13 6.91 -18.84 -8.11
C ASN A 13 5.52 -18.29 -8.37
N GLU A 14 4.62 -19.11 -8.87
CA GLU A 14 3.26 -18.71 -9.23
C GLU A 14 2.43 -18.45 -7.97
N VAL A 15 1.83 -17.27 -7.91
CA VAL A 15 0.92 -16.86 -6.83
C VAL A 15 -0.51 -16.95 -7.33
N LEU A 16 -1.33 -17.73 -6.62
CA LEU A 16 -2.75 -17.89 -6.89
C LEU A 16 -3.55 -17.28 -5.74
N PHE A 17 -4.51 -16.44 -6.06
CA PHE A 17 -5.45 -15.93 -5.08
C PHE A 17 -6.78 -15.51 -5.71
N GLU A 18 -7.79 -15.40 -4.88
CA GLU A 18 -9.12 -14.94 -5.22
C GLU A 18 -9.62 -14.00 -4.12
N PHE A 19 -10.31 -12.92 -4.50
CA PHE A 19 -10.92 -12.04 -3.49
C PHE A 19 -12.09 -12.71 -2.79
N SER A 20 -12.07 -12.65 -1.46
CA SER A 20 -13.20 -13.09 -0.62
C SER A 20 -14.28 -12.02 -0.48
N ASP A 21 -13.90 -10.72 -0.59
CA ASP A 21 -14.81 -9.58 -0.37
C ASP A 21 -14.36 -8.29 -1.09
N GLY A 22 -15.12 -7.22 -0.87
CA GLY A 22 -14.74 -5.83 -1.20
C GLY A 22 -14.93 -5.40 -2.65
N ILE A 23 -15.06 -6.33 -3.60
CA ILE A 23 -15.30 -6.03 -5.01
C ILE A 23 -16.33 -6.99 -5.59
N PRO A 24 -17.37 -6.49 -6.28
CA PRO A 24 -18.37 -7.34 -6.93
C PRO A 24 -17.76 -8.20 -8.04
N ASP A 25 -18.30 -9.39 -8.22
CA ASP A 25 -17.92 -10.25 -9.34
C ASP A 25 -18.08 -9.56 -10.68
N GLY A 26 -17.10 -9.76 -11.57
CA GLY A 26 -17.12 -9.18 -12.89
C GLY A 26 -15.71 -8.96 -13.47
N VAL A 27 -15.68 -8.37 -14.65
CA VAL A 27 -14.44 -8.15 -15.42
C VAL A 27 -13.38 -7.38 -14.63
N LEU A 28 -13.80 -6.40 -13.81
CA LEU A 28 -12.88 -5.59 -13.02
C LEU A 28 -12.23 -6.41 -11.89
N LYS A 29 -13.01 -7.25 -11.18
CA LYS A 29 -12.48 -8.18 -10.16
C LYS A 29 -11.44 -9.09 -10.77
N THR A 30 -11.80 -9.79 -11.84
CA THR A 30 -10.89 -10.70 -12.55
C THR A 30 -9.61 -9.98 -13.02
N LYS A 31 -9.74 -8.76 -13.55
CA LYS A 31 -8.58 -7.97 -13.96
C LYS A 31 -7.66 -7.67 -12.76
N ILE A 32 -8.21 -7.21 -11.65
CA ILE A 32 -7.40 -6.87 -10.46
C ILE A 32 -6.73 -8.13 -9.89
N GLU A 33 -7.44 -9.25 -9.79
CA GLU A 33 -6.87 -10.54 -9.37
C GLU A 33 -5.69 -10.95 -10.25
N GLN A 34 -5.84 -10.88 -11.57
CA GLN A 34 -4.77 -11.18 -12.52
C GLN A 34 -3.56 -10.25 -12.36
N GLN A 35 -3.78 -8.96 -12.10
CA GLN A 35 -2.69 -8.01 -11.91
C GLN A 35 -1.92 -8.28 -10.61
N VAL A 36 -2.61 -8.61 -9.53
CA VAL A 36 -1.95 -8.98 -8.27
C VAL A 36 -1.16 -10.27 -8.42
N MET A 37 -1.78 -11.33 -8.98
CA MET A 37 -1.10 -12.60 -9.24
C MET A 37 0.14 -12.39 -10.11
N GLY A 38 0.00 -11.61 -11.19
CA GLY A 38 1.11 -11.30 -12.09
C GLY A 38 2.25 -10.57 -11.39
N LEU A 39 1.95 -9.54 -10.60
CA LEU A 39 2.95 -8.78 -9.86
C LEU A 39 3.69 -9.64 -8.84
N LEU A 40 2.97 -10.38 -8.01
CA LEU A 40 3.57 -11.21 -6.97
C LEU A 40 4.39 -12.37 -7.56
N THR A 41 3.91 -12.97 -8.65
CA THR A 41 4.67 -13.98 -9.41
C THR A 41 5.95 -13.40 -10.02
N ALA A 42 5.90 -12.17 -10.55
CA ALA A 42 7.08 -11.49 -11.09
C ALA A 42 8.11 -11.20 -9.99
N ILE A 43 7.66 -10.78 -8.80
CA ILE A 43 8.53 -10.57 -7.63
C ILE A 43 9.16 -11.88 -7.17
N ASN A 44 8.38 -12.95 -7.02
CA ASN A 44 8.90 -14.28 -6.63
C ASN A 44 9.92 -14.81 -7.65
N THR A 45 9.68 -14.57 -8.93
CA THR A 45 10.59 -14.96 -10.01
C THR A 45 11.90 -14.17 -9.94
N ALA A 46 11.84 -12.86 -9.72
CA ALA A 46 13.00 -12.01 -9.53
C ALA A 46 13.86 -12.46 -8.35
N GLU A 47 13.22 -12.78 -7.21
CA GLU A 47 13.90 -13.29 -6.01
C GLU A 47 14.57 -14.64 -6.27
N SER A 48 13.89 -15.57 -6.94
CA SER A 48 14.42 -16.91 -7.22
C SER A 48 15.59 -16.90 -8.20
N SER A 49 15.57 -15.98 -9.18
CA SER A 49 16.57 -15.87 -10.23
C SER A 49 17.65 -14.82 -9.96
N ASN A 50 17.54 -14.12 -8.83
CA ASN A 50 18.40 -12.98 -8.47
C ASN A 50 18.51 -11.97 -9.62
N SER A 51 17.37 -11.56 -10.15
CA SER A 51 17.22 -10.63 -11.28
C SER A 51 16.27 -9.50 -10.93
N ASP A 52 16.23 -8.45 -11.74
CA ASP A 52 15.25 -7.39 -11.61
C ASP A 52 13.81 -7.90 -11.83
N ILE A 53 12.83 -7.20 -11.23
CA ILE A 53 11.41 -7.51 -11.41
C ILE A 53 11.00 -7.20 -12.85
N ASN A 54 10.46 -8.19 -13.53
CA ASN A 54 9.92 -8.02 -14.88
C ASN A 54 8.44 -7.66 -14.83
N TYR A 55 8.11 -6.42 -15.15
CA TYR A 55 6.73 -5.91 -15.20
C TYR A 55 6.01 -6.15 -16.53
N SER A 56 6.57 -6.94 -17.43
CA SER A 56 5.95 -7.23 -18.74
C SER A 56 4.60 -7.93 -18.55
N GLY A 57 3.57 -7.40 -19.20
CA GLY A 57 2.20 -7.94 -19.11
C GLY A 57 1.41 -7.48 -17.89
N ILE A 58 2.01 -6.66 -17.01
CA ILE A 58 1.37 -6.08 -15.82
C ILE A 58 0.93 -4.64 -16.14
N ASP A 59 -0.36 -4.34 -15.94
CA ASP A 59 -0.89 -2.99 -16.12
C ASP A 59 -0.56 -2.14 -14.87
N ILE A 60 0.65 -1.61 -14.85
CA ILE A 60 1.22 -0.85 -13.73
C ILE A 60 1.68 0.53 -14.19
N ASP A 61 1.51 1.56 -13.35
CA ASP A 61 2.06 2.87 -13.68
C ASP A 61 3.56 2.95 -13.34
N ASN A 62 4.23 3.90 -13.98
CA ASN A 62 5.68 4.06 -13.87
C ASN A 62 6.14 4.41 -12.44
N LEU A 63 5.32 5.13 -11.67
CA LEU A 63 5.66 5.48 -10.29
C LEU A 63 5.49 4.28 -9.36
N ALA A 64 4.44 3.50 -9.55
CA ALA A 64 4.21 2.28 -8.79
C ALA A 64 5.31 1.25 -9.04
N SER A 65 5.70 1.02 -10.31
CA SER A 65 6.78 0.10 -10.65
C SER A 65 8.14 0.54 -10.08
N GLN A 66 8.46 1.84 -10.15
CA GLN A 66 9.67 2.38 -9.53
C GLN A 66 9.65 2.21 -8.01
N SER A 67 8.55 2.53 -7.35
CA SER A 67 8.42 2.40 -5.89
C SER A 67 8.57 0.95 -5.44
N ILE A 68 7.91 0.01 -6.12
CA ILE A 68 8.00 -1.41 -5.82
C ILE A 68 9.44 -1.90 -6.05
N GLY A 69 10.05 -1.56 -7.18
CA GLY A 69 11.42 -1.94 -7.50
C GLY A 69 12.43 -1.40 -6.49
N MET A 70 12.29 -0.14 -6.08
CA MET A 70 13.17 0.46 -5.05
C MET A 70 12.99 -0.23 -3.69
N THR A 71 11.76 -0.51 -3.28
CA THR A 71 11.48 -1.22 -2.02
C THR A 71 12.08 -2.63 -2.08
N TRP A 72 11.87 -3.33 -3.18
CA TRP A 72 12.38 -4.69 -3.35
C TRP A 72 13.91 -4.74 -3.38
N ASN A 73 14.57 -3.78 -4.02
CA ASN A 73 16.04 -3.69 -4.06
C ASN A 73 16.67 -3.47 -2.66
N ASN A 74 15.94 -2.84 -1.74
CA ASN A 74 16.44 -2.62 -0.38
C ASN A 74 16.08 -3.76 0.58
N VAL A 75 14.92 -4.35 0.39
CA VAL A 75 14.43 -5.43 1.25
C VAL A 75 13.83 -6.48 0.34
N HIS A 76 14.61 -7.46 -0.05
CA HIS A 76 14.11 -8.55 -0.87
C HIS A 76 12.94 -9.23 -0.17
N PHE A 77 11.82 -9.35 -0.87
CA PHE A 77 10.64 -10.04 -0.36
C PHE A 77 10.02 -10.91 -1.43
N ARG A 78 9.32 -11.91 -0.99
CA ARG A 78 8.48 -12.78 -1.83
C ARG A 78 7.18 -13.09 -1.10
N THR A 79 6.15 -13.45 -1.84
CA THR A 79 4.91 -13.97 -1.27
C THR A 79 5.14 -15.41 -0.79
N MET A 80 4.61 -15.76 0.38
CA MET A 80 4.64 -17.13 0.88
C MET A 80 3.79 -18.04 -0.02
N ASP A 81 4.13 -19.32 -0.06
CA ASP A 81 3.39 -20.30 -0.85
C ASP A 81 1.91 -20.33 -0.43
N ASN A 82 1.03 -20.20 -1.39
CA ASN A 82 -0.43 -20.22 -1.24
C ASN A 82 -1.03 -19.14 -0.33
N ASP A 83 -0.37 -18.01 -0.18
CA ASP A 83 -0.96 -16.87 0.51
C ASP A 83 -2.21 -16.38 -0.25
N ILE A 84 -3.30 -16.29 0.49
CA ILE A 84 -4.57 -15.80 -0.01
C ILE A 84 -4.75 -14.35 0.44
N VAL A 85 -5.12 -13.49 -0.49
CA VAL A 85 -5.48 -12.11 -0.18
C VAL A 85 -6.86 -12.11 0.46
N GLU A 86 -6.95 -11.61 1.68
CA GLU A 86 -8.21 -11.66 2.44
C GLU A 86 -9.12 -10.48 2.15
N HIS A 87 -8.57 -9.29 1.82
CA HIS A 87 -9.37 -8.07 1.71
C HIS A 87 -9.09 -7.25 0.46
N CYS A 88 -10.16 -6.92 -0.25
CA CYS A 88 -10.19 -5.83 -1.22
C CYS A 88 -11.03 -4.67 -0.69
N VAL A 89 -10.43 -3.50 -0.52
CA VAL A 89 -11.10 -2.31 0.01
C VAL A 89 -11.38 -1.33 -1.12
N ARG A 90 -12.64 -0.97 -1.25
CA ARG A 90 -13.07 0.12 -2.14
C ARG A 90 -12.68 1.47 -1.55
N LEU A 91 -11.95 2.27 -2.31
CA LEU A 91 -11.53 3.60 -1.91
C LEU A 91 -12.44 4.65 -2.55
N GLU A 92 -13.04 5.51 -1.73
CA GLU A 92 -13.95 6.56 -2.18
C GLU A 92 -13.42 7.95 -1.84
N ARG A 93 -13.77 8.92 -2.67
CA ARG A 93 -13.56 10.34 -2.38
C ARG A 93 -14.68 10.84 -1.47
N ASN A 94 -14.48 12.03 -0.87
CA ASN A 94 -15.46 12.65 0.02
C ASN A 94 -16.85 12.86 -0.61
N ASN A 95 -16.95 12.91 -1.94
CA ASN A 95 -18.20 13.02 -2.69
C ASN A 95 -18.81 11.66 -3.06
N GLY A 96 -18.30 10.55 -2.51
CA GLY A 96 -18.78 9.20 -2.82
C GLY A 96 -18.32 8.65 -4.17
N SER A 97 -17.53 9.39 -4.97
CA SER A 97 -17.02 8.86 -6.23
C SER A 97 -15.89 7.85 -5.98
N LEU A 98 -15.86 6.77 -6.77
CA LEU A 98 -14.82 5.78 -6.70
C LEU A 98 -13.46 6.40 -7.04
N ARG A 99 -12.49 6.26 -6.15
CA ARG A 99 -11.11 6.64 -6.35
C ARG A 99 -10.28 5.47 -6.88
N GLY A 100 -10.47 4.30 -6.30
CA GLY A 100 -9.72 3.09 -6.62
C GLY A 100 -10.04 1.97 -5.66
N PHE A 101 -9.15 1.00 -5.63
CA PHE A 101 -9.20 -0.15 -4.75
C PHE A 101 -7.86 -0.34 -4.06
N GLN A 102 -7.87 -0.95 -2.90
CA GLN A 102 -6.68 -1.38 -2.20
C GLN A 102 -6.80 -2.85 -1.84
N VAL A 103 -5.83 -3.64 -2.27
CA VAL A 103 -5.72 -5.04 -1.88
C VAL A 103 -4.76 -5.10 -0.69
N ARG A 104 -5.20 -5.68 0.41
CA ARG A 104 -4.51 -5.71 1.71
C ARG A 104 -4.24 -7.12 2.16
N ASN A 105 -3.46 -7.21 3.23
CA ASN A 105 -3.16 -8.46 3.96
C ASN A 105 -2.49 -9.51 3.07
N ILE A 106 -1.68 -9.06 2.11
CA ILE A 106 -0.82 -9.94 1.35
C ILE A 106 0.41 -10.23 2.21
N GLY A 107 0.54 -11.45 2.69
CA GLY A 107 1.70 -11.90 3.44
C GLY A 107 2.92 -12.03 2.55
N VAL A 108 4.03 -11.39 2.92
CA VAL A 108 5.30 -11.52 2.21
C VAL A 108 6.41 -11.89 3.18
N GLU A 109 7.33 -12.74 2.75
CA GLU A 109 8.57 -13.01 3.47
C GLU A 109 9.60 -11.94 3.14
N MET A 110 10.09 -11.24 4.16
CA MET A 110 11.08 -10.17 4.01
C MET A 110 12.49 -10.69 4.30
N LYS A 111 13.42 -10.35 3.43
CA LYS A 111 14.86 -10.64 3.60
C LYS A 111 15.63 -9.33 3.52
N PRO A 112 15.80 -8.59 4.63
CA PRO A 112 16.55 -7.35 4.61
C PRO A 112 17.99 -7.59 4.20
N LEU A 113 18.50 -6.79 3.26
CA LEU A 113 19.90 -6.83 2.82
C LEU A 113 20.85 -6.14 3.80
N ASP A 114 20.32 -5.17 4.56
CA ASP A 114 21.06 -4.44 5.58
C ASP A 114 20.61 -4.88 6.97
N ALA A 115 21.58 -5.31 7.82
CA ALA A 115 21.32 -5.69 9.21
C ALA A 115 20.79 -4.51 10.06
N ALA A 116 21.05 -3.26 9.65
CA ALA A 116 20.49 -2.08 10.28
C ALA A 116 18.99 -1.86 9.94
N PHE A 117 18.52 -2.48 8.87
CA PHE A 117 17.11 -2.52 8.51
C PHE A 117 16.43 -3.64 9.32
N ASP A 118 16.38 -3.47 10.63
CA ASP A 118 15.66 -4.39 11.51
C ASP A 118 14.17 -4.30 11.21
N THR A 119 13.69 -5.18 10.35
CA THR A 119 12.27 -5.38 10.06
C THR A 119 11.55 -6.01 11.25
N GLN A 120 12.11 -5.81 12.44
CA GLN A 120 11.47 -6.13 13.69
C GLN A 120 10.96 -7.57 13.82
N LYS A 121 11.82 -8.50 14.12
CA LYS A 121 11.44 -9.76 14.78
C LYS A 121 10.44 -10.66 14.01
N SER A 122 9.83 -10.21 12.94
CA SER A 122 8.97 -10.99 12.07
C SER A 122 9.60 -11.10 10.69
N LYS A 123 9.82 -12.33 10.22
CA LYS A 123 10.23 -12.58 8.82
C LYS A 123 9.16 -12.19 7.82
N TYR A 124 7.95 -11.97 8.28
CA TYR A 124 6.76 -11.78 7.46
C TYR A 124 6.15 -10.41 7.72
N GLN A 125 5.76 -9.76 6.67
CA GLN A 125 4.99 -8.52 6.70
C GLN A 125 3.82 -8.62 5.76
N GLU A 126 2.79 -7.84 6.03
CA GLU A 126 1.67 -7.67 5.13
C GLU A 126 1.90 -6.44 4.27
N ILE A 127 1.68 -6.58 2.97
CA ILE A 127 1.75 -5.47 2.03
C ILE A 127 0.37 -5.11 1.48
N CYS A 128 0.26 -3.91 0.92
CA CYS A 128 -0.93 -3.43 0.26
C CYS A 128 -0.58 -3.01 -1.16
N ILE A 129 -1.48 -3.30 -2.10
CA ILE A 129 -1.36 -2.87 -3.49
C ILE A 129 -2.53 -1.95 -3.82
N ASP A 130 -2.23 -0.76 -4.31
CA ASP A 130 -3.24 0.22 -4.72
C ASP A 130 -3.56 0.07 -6.21
N PHE A 131 -4.85 0.19 -6.53
CA PHE A 131 -5.38 0.15 -7.89
C PHE A 131 -6.20 1.39 -8.18
N SER A 132 -6.09 1.89 -9.39
CA SER A 132 -7.02 2.88 -9.93
C SER A 132 -8.43 2.30 -10.08
N SER A 133 -9.42 3.15 -10.31
CA SER A 133 -10.80 2.74 -10.60
C SER A 133 -10.94 1.86 -11.85
N ALA A 134 -9.94 1.88 -12.74
CA ALA A 134 -9.88 1.04 -13.94
C ALA A 134 -9.09 -0.28 -13.74
N GLY A 135 -8.68 -0.58 -12.49
CA GLY A 135 -7.94 -1.81 -12.17
C GLY A 135 -6.49 -1.82 -12.63
N ARG A 136 -5.86 -0.66 -12.79
CA ARG A 136 -4.43 -0.51 -13.03
C ARG A 136 -3.70 -0.38 -11.71
N ILE A 137 -2.59 -1.07 -11.53
CA ILE A 137 -1.72 -0.84 -10.36
C ILE A 137 -1.17 0.58 -10.45
N ALA A 138 -1.47 1.41 -9.46
CA ALA A 138 -1.14 2.83 -9.48
C ALA A 138 -0.83 3.35 -8.09
N MET A 139 0.17 4.21 -8.01
CA MET A 139 0.47 4.92 -6.77
C MET A 139 -0.48 6.11 -6.61
N GLU A 140 -1.48 5.94 -5.78
CA GLU A 140 -2.62 6.87 -5.66
C GLU A 140 -2.34 8.14 -4.86
N THR A 141 -1.34 8.19 -3.99
CA THR A 141 -1.12 9.36 -3.15
C THR A 141 -0.19 10.37 -3.79
N ARG A 142 -0.69 11.58 -4.06
CA ARG A 142 0.10 12.73 -4.53
C ARG A 142 1.35 12.97 -3.68
N GLN A 143 1.27 12.70 -2.39
CA GLN A 143 2.37 12.88 -1.44
C GLN A 143 3.53 11.92 -1.73
N TYR A 144 3.26 10.65 -2.04
CA TYR A 144 4.31 9.70 -2.43
C TYR A 144 4.91 10.04 -3.79
N GLN A 145 4.08 10.50 -4.73
CA GLN A 145 4.54 10.99 -6.02
C GLN A 145 5.49 12.19 -5.87
N GLN A 146 5.22 13.11 -4.94
CA GLN A 146 6.09 14.24 -4.65
C GLN A 146 7.39 13.78 -4.00
N LEU A 147 7.33 12.92 -2.97
CA LEU A 147 8.52 12.36 -2.31
C LEU A 147 9.47 11.66 -3.29
N LEU A 148 8.92 10.92 -4.26
CA LEU A 148 9.73 10.28 -5.30
C LEU A 148 10.32 11.27 -6.31
N LYS A 149 9.59 12.33 -6.67
CA LYS A 149 10.06 13.36 -7.60
C LYS A 149 11.10 14.31 -7.02
N GLU A 150 10.95 14.69 -5.76
CA GLU A 150 11.88 15.59 -5.07
C GLU A 150 13.20 14.90 -4.72
N GLY A 151 13.29 13.62 -4.94
CA GLY A 151 14.35 12.75 -4.52
C GLY A 151 15.56 12.60 -5.40
N VAL A 152 15.84 13.48 -6.32
CA VAL A 152 17.00 13.39 -7.25
C VAL A 152 18.35 13.66 -6.55
N ARG A 153 18.38 14.07 -5.30
CA ARG A 153 19.61 14.21 -4.51
C ARG A 153 19.91 12.91 -3.74
N LEU A 154 20.87 12.20 -4.23
CA LEU A 154 21.24 10.80 -4.04
C LEU A 154 21.50 10.28 -2.61
N ASN A 155 21.63 11.09 -1.59
CA ASN A 155 22.08 10.62 -0.27
C ASN A 155 20.92 10.30 0.70
N ASP A 156 19.68 10.22 0.23
CA ASP A 156 18.51 10.12 1.10
C ASP A 156 17.43 9.10 0.62
N VAL A 157 17.77 8.22 -0.30
CA VAL A 157 16.83 7.22 -0.83
C VAL A 157 16.35 6.29 0.28
N GLU A 158 17.26 5.79 1.10
CA GLU A 158 16.97 4.90 2.21
C GLU A 158 16.03 5.53 3.24
N ARG A 159 16.31 6.76 3.67
CA ARG A 159 15.44 7.48 4.59
C ARG A 159 14.05 7.73 4.02
N ARG A 160 13.96 8.02 2.72
CA ARG A 160 12.66 8.22 2.05
C ARG A 160 11.87 6.94 1.97
N LEU A 161 12.53 5.83 1.69
CA LEU A 161 11.91 4.51 1.71
C LEU A 161 11.43 4.15 3.12
N GLN A 162 12.24 4.43 4.15
CA GLN A 162 11.82 4.28 5.54
C GLN A 162 10.58 5.13 5.85
N ILE A 163 10.56 6.41 5.43
CA ILE A 163 9.40 7.28 5.64
C ILE A 163 8.18 6.75 4.92
N ILE A 164 8.30 6.32 3.65
CA ILE A 164 7.19 5.73 2.90
C ILE A 164 6.68 4.47 3.59
N HIS A 165 7.58 3.59 4.00
CA HIS A 165 7.25 2.37 4.73
C HIS A 165 6.46 2.68 6.01
N TRP A 166 6.94 3.63 6.84
CA TRP A 166 6.23 4.06 8.04
C TRP A 166 4.87 4.69 7.75
N CYS A 167 4.75 5.48 6.69
CA CYS A 167 3.48 6.05 6.26
C CYS A 167 2.48 4.96 5.84
N GLU A 168 2.94 3.93 5.14
CA GLU A 168 2.10 2.80 4.74
C GLU A 168 1.66 1.96 5.95
N GLN A 169 2.59 1.66 6.87
CA GLN A 169 2.27 0.96 8.11
C GLN A 169 1.27 1.74 8.96
N PHE A 170 1.45 3.07 9.07
CA PHE A 170 0.51 3.94 9.76
C PHE A 170 -0.88 3.90 9.11
N ARG A 171 -0.93 4.05 7.77
CA ARG A 171 -2.18 4.01 7.01
C ARG A 171 -2.91 2.68 7.22
N LYS A 172 -2.17 1.57 7.14
CA LYS A 172 -2.70 0.24 7.39
C LYS A 172 -3.23 0.12 8.81
N ALA A 173 -2.42 0.43 9.81
CA ALA A 173 -2.80 0.35 11.22
C ALA A 173 -4.03 1.22 11.55
N TYR A 174 -4.13 2.41 10.95
CA TYR A 174 -5.30 3.28 11.10
C TYR A 174 -6.56 2.63 10.54
N ASN A 175 -6.49 2.09 9.34
CA ASN A 175 -7.62 1.45 8.66
C ASN A 175 -8.07 0.17 9.38
N ASP A 176 -7.13 -0.62 9.86
CA ASP A 176 -7.38 -1.89 10.57
C ASP A 176 -7.71 -1.68 12.05
N LYS A 177 -7.75 -0.41 12.50
CA LYS A 177 -7.92 -0.04 13.92
C LYS A 177 -6.92 -0.74 14.85
N ASN A 178 -5.69 -0.91 14.38
CA ASN A 178 -4.60 -1.47 15.19
C ASN A 178 -4.14 -0.44 16.24
N LEU A 179 -4.87 -0.39 17.35
CA LEU A 179 -4.61 0.58 18.44
C LEU A 179 -3.25 0.38 19.06
N LYS A 180 -2.73 -0.84 19.12
CA LYS A 180 -1.41 -1.11 19.68
C LYS A 180 -0.31 -0.44 18.86
N PHE A 181 -0.33 -0.59 17.54
CA PHE A 181 0.61 0.10 16.65
C PHE A 181 0.49 1.61 16.79
N MET A 182 -0.74 2.14 16.86
CA MET A 182 -1.00 3.57 17.03
C MET A 182 -0.49 4.09 18.36
N GLU A 183 -0.52 3.27 19.42
CA GLU A 183 0.05 3.60 20.73
C GLU A 183 1.57 3.63 20.70
N ASP A 184 2.20 2.68 20.02
CA ASP A 184 3.65 2.54 19.96
C ASP A 184 4.31 3.62 19.08
N ILE A 185 3.63 4.11 18.02
CA ILE A 185 4.20 5.08 17.08
C ILE A 185 4.22 6.52 17.63
N PHE A 186 3.32 6.87 18.53
CA PHE A 186 3.27 8.21 19.11
C PHE A 186 4.06 8.28 20.41
N SER A 187 4.91 9.31 20.57
CA SER A 187 5.51 9.63 21.86
C SER A 187 4.44 10.05 22.87
N ASP A 188 4.73 9.92 24.17
CA ASP A 188 3.75 10.22 25.21
C ASP A 188 3.40 11.72 25.27
N ASP A 189 4.30 12.58 24.83
CA ASP A 189 4.16 14.03 24.70
C ASP A 189 3.69 14.48 23.32
N ALA A 190 3.28 13.56 22.44
CA ALA A 190 2.87 13.88 21.07
C ALA A 190 1.69 14.86 21.05
N LEU A 191 1.85 15.93 20.28
CA LEU A 191 0.75 16.82 19.89
C LEU A 191 0.20 16.36 18.54
N ILE A 192 -1.04 15.89 18.54
CA ILE A 192 -1.70 15.36 17.34
C ILE A 192 -2.75 16.37 16.88
N ILE A 193 -2.61 16.85 15.65
CA ILE A 193 -3.55 17.78 15.03
C ILE A 193 -4.31 17.03 13.95
N THR A 194 -5.62 16.93 14.11
CA THR A 194 -6.52 16.30 13.14
C THR A 194 -7.41 17.34 12.47
N GLY A 195 -7.60 17.21 11.15
CA GLY A 195 -8.54 18.04 10.40
C GLY A 195 -9.87 17.32 10.21
N LYS A 196 -10.98 18.00 10.55
CA LYS A 196 -12.33 17.55 10.25
C LYS A 196 -12.91 18.44 9.17
N VAL A 197 -13.33 17.85 8.06
CA VAL A 197 -14.05 18.59 7.01
C VAL A 197 -15.50 18.77 7.48
N VAL A 198 -15.92 20.01 7.66
CA VAL A 198 -17.27 20.38 8.02
C VAL A 198 -17.89 21.10 6.82
N MET A 199 -19.03 20.59 6.34
CA MET A 199 -19.80 21.24 5.30
C MET A 199 -20.64 22.35 5.92
N GLN A 200 -20.36 23.60 5.58
CA GLN A 200 -21.15 24.75 6.03
C GLN A 200 -22.00 25.26 4.85
N ARG A 201 -23.30 25.40 5.12
CA ARG A 201 -24.19 26.08 4.18
C ARG A 201 -23.94 27.60 4.27
N GLN A 202 -23.40 28.15 3.20
CA GLN A 202 -23.23 29.59 3.08
C GLN A 202 -24.32 30.18 2.18
N LYS A 203 -24.91 31.28 2.64
CA LYS A 203 -25.84 32.09 1.82
C LYS A 203 -24.99 32.88 0.83
N SER A 204 -25.07 32.55 -0.46
CA SER A 204 -24.49 33.36 -1.53
C SER A 204 -25.58 34.19 -2.21
N GLU A 205 -25.21 35.24 -2.92
CA GLU A 205 -26.15 36.08 -3.66
C GLU A 205 -26.96 35.35 -4.75
N VAL A 206 -26.51 34.13 -5.12
CA VAL A 206 -27.11 33.28 -6.16
C VAL A 206 -27.82 32.06 -5.59
N GLY A 207 -27.82 31.87 -4.27
CA GLY A 207 -28.43 30.70 -3.60
C GLY A 207 -27.62 30.17 -2.46
N MET A 208 -28.03 29.02 -1.87
CA MET A 208 -27.24 28.31 -0.86
C MET A 208 -26.20 27.46 -1.53
N ALA A 209 -24.91 27.69 -1.23
CA ALA A 209 -23.80 26.86 -1.64
C ALA A 209 -23.18 26.17 -0.41
N ASP A 210 -22.84 24.89 -0.55
CA ASP A 210 -22.11 24.16 0.48
C ASP A 210 -20.62 24.45 0.34
N ALA A 211 -20.01 25.04 1.36
CA ALA A 211 -18.57 25.29 1.44
C ALA A 211 -17.93 24.33 2.42
N ALA A 212 -16.89 23.64 1.98
CA ALA A 212 -16.09 22.77 2.85
C ALA A 212 -15.12 23.62 3.69
N LYS A 213 -15.23 23.54 5.00
CA LYS A 213 -14.30 24.15 5.96
C LYS A 213 -13.56 23.05 6.72
N VAL A 214 -12.26 23.20 6.86
CA VAL A 214 -11.47 22.30 7.70
C VAL A 214 -11.35 22.89 9.10
N GLU A 215 -11.85 22.16 10.08
CA GLU A 215 -11.67 22.49 11.50
C GLU A 215 -10.55 21.62 12.07
N TYR A 216 -9.54 22.25 12.65
CA TYR A 216 -8.41 21.55 13.26
C TYR A 216 -8.66 21.33 14.74
N VAL A 217 -8.46 20.10 15.19
CA VAL A 217 -8.58 19.71 16.59
C VAL A 217 -7.22 19.20 17.08
N GLN A 218 -6.73 19.77 18.17
CA GLN A 218 -5.52 19.34 18.86
C GLN A 218 -5.88 18.31 19.92
N LYS A 219 -5.11 17.21 19.95
CA LYS A 219 -5.28 16.12 20.91
C LYS A 219 -3.91 15.67 21.40
N ASN A 220 -3.85 15.24 22.64
CA ASN A 220 -2.72 14.44 23.11
C ASN A 220 -2.90 12.96 22.67
N LYS A 221 -1.86 12.15 22.88
CA LYS A 221 -1.85 10.72 22.52
C LYS A 221 -3.08 9.98 23.06
N GLN A 222 -3.39 10.14 24.36
CA GLN A 222 -4.52 9.44 25.00
C GLN A 222 -5.88 9.84 24.41
N GLN A 223 -6.09 11.13 24.20
CA GLN A 223 -7.32 11.64 23.59
C GLN A 223 -7.48 11.17 22.14
N TYR A 224 -6.37 11.12 21.41
CA TYR A 224 -6.40 10.63 20.03
C TYR A 224 -6.72 9.14 19.99
N LEU A 225 -6.03 8.31 20.76
CA LEU A 225 -6.30 6.86 20.80
C LEU A 225 -7.72 6.55 21.27
N ALA A 226 -8.25 7.31 22.24
CA ALA A 226 -9.63 7.17 22.66
C ALA A 226 -10.65 7.48 21.54
N SER A 227 -10.29 8.37 20.60
CA SER A 227 -11.14 8.73 19.47
C SER A 227 -11.08 7.74 18.29
N LEU A 228 -10.17 6.76 18.33
CA LEU A 228 -10.04 5.70 17.33
C LEU A 228 -10.82 4.42 17.71
N ARG A 229 -11.26 4.32 18.96
CA ARG A 229 -12.10 3.20 19.45
C ARG A 229 -13.55 3.39 19.04
#